data_890486226443866ce64535effa670328
#
_entry.id   890486226443866ce64535effa670328
#
_cell.length_a   1.000
_cell.length_b   1.000
_cell.length_c   1.000
_cell.angle_alpha   90.00
_cell.angle_beta   90.00
_cell.angle_gamma   90.00
#
_symmetry.space_group_name_H-M   'P 1'
#
loop_
_entity.id
_entity.type
_entity.pdbx_description
1 polymer ?
#
loop_
_entity_poly.entity_id
_entity_poly.type
_entity_poly.pdbx_seq_one_letter_code
_entity_poly.pdbx_strand_id
1 'polypeptide(L)'
;MEADKPESPGPAAAGAPASTFAPGSLDPDFDPEIEALLPAEPGSPSASQSQAASAQGSPRRRGLIARRGAEWALVVLLFVLLGVAFVVSFALGKYALTIDDTLQIISHYLFGTTGTYASSSETVFVQVRLPRLVTCVCAGAALAVSGAVYQGIFKNPMVSPDLLGASSGSAFGACVGILLGSSYTQIHISAFLVGLLAVGLTMSVSAAVSRGQNSTITMILTGMVVTALFNAGVSIAKTLANPDTQLGEITFWLMGSMTHMSTANLPILIIPVLIGLVPIILLRYRLNVLSFGDEEAKTLGLNVTALRLVFIVCSTLVTSATVACCGMVGWIGLVIPHLLRIVLGPDYRLLIPASIAGGALFLLLVDNITRIFFQVEVSIGILTALVGAPFFLVLLLKGRKGWV
;
A
#
# COMPACT_ATOMS: atom_id res chain seq x y z
N MET A 1 -12.89 -26.77 -66.67
CA MET A 1 -13.22 -27.83 -65.72
C MET A 1 -13.53 -27.08 -64.42
N GLU A 2 -14.63 -26.43 -64.37
CA GLU A 2 -16.00 -26.87 -64.06
C GLU A 2 -16.14 -27.25 -62.59
N ALA A 3 -16.93 -26.39 -61.90
CA ALA A 3 -17.96 -26.63 -60.90
C ALA A 3 -17.42 -26.94 -59.47
N ASP A 4 -17.84 -26.33 -58.45
CA ASP A 4 -19.23 -26.27 -58.00
C ASP A 4 -19.41 -25.18 -56.90
N LYS A 5 -20.50 -24.47 -56.98
CA LYS A 5 -21.06 -23.58 -55.95
C LYS A 5 -22.21 -24.33 -55.26
N PRO A 6 -22.37 -24.22 -53.98
CA PRO A 6 -23.73 -24.32 -53.44
C PRO A 6 -24.25 -23.01 -52.83
N GLU A 7 -25.48 -22.87 -53.09
CA GLU A 7 -26.50 -21.86 -52.90
C GLU A 7 -26.68 -21.32 -51.47
N SER A 8 -27.09 -20.05 -51.46
CA SER A 8 -27.72 -19.39 -50.32
C SER A 8 -29.17 -19.84 -50.14
N PRO A 9 -29.69 -19.94 -48.93
CA PRO A 9 -31.14 -19.83 -48.68
C PRO A 9 -31.48 -18.41 -48.23
N GLY A 10 -32.56 -17.92 -48.79
CA GLY A 10 -33.12 -16.59 -48.63
C GLY A 10 -33.94 -16.42 -47.34
N PRO A 11 -34.62 -15.30 -47.21
CA PRO A 11 -35.16 -14.80 -45.95
C PRO A 11 -36.57 -15.29 -45.67
N ALA A 12 -36.86 -15.64 -44.41
CA ALA A 12 -38.21 -15.76 -43.89
C ALA A 12 -38.28 -14.83 -42.69
N ALA A 13 -38.99 -13.78 -42.78
CA ALA A 13 -40.35 -13.46 -42.51
C ALA A 13 -40.72 -13.40 -41.01
N ALA A 14 -40.96 -12.16 -40.58
CA ALA A 14 -42.14 -11.69 -39.86
C ALA A 14 -42.37 -12.10 -38.39
N GLY A 15 -42.27 -11.08 -37.51
CA GLY A 15 -43.44 -10.59 -36.82
C GLY A 15 -43.86 -11.36 -35.59
N ALA A 16 -43.53 -10.81 -34.40
CA ALA A 16 -44.33 -11.02 -33.23
C ALA A 16 -44.57 -9.66 -32.51
N PRO A 17 -45.81 -9.35 -32.13
CA PRO A 17 -46.20 -8.05 -31.61
C PRO A 17 -45.90 -7.92 -30.11
N ALA A 18 -45.63 -6.69 -29.70
CA ALA A 18 -45.62 -6.26 -28.33
C ALA A 18 -46.99 -6.46 -27.67
N SER A 19 -47.06 -7.27 -26.62
CA SER A 19 -48.23 -7.37 -25.75
C SER A 19 -48.11 -6.37 -24.61
N THR A 20 -48.84 -5.30 -24.72
CA THR A 20 -49.26 -4.37 -23.66
C THR A 20 -50.11 -5.14 -22.64
N PHE A 21 -49.65 -5.34 -21.42
CA PHE A 21 -50.45 -5.84 -20.32
C PHE A 21 -51.26 -4.68 -19.75
N ALA A 22 -52.61 -4.72 -19.92
CA ALA A 22 -53.56 -3.91 -19.17
C ALA A 22 -53.95 -4.62 -17.86
N PRO A 23 -54.07 -3.91 -16.73
CA PRO A 23 -54.51 -4.51 -15.47
C PRO A 23 -56.04 -4.72 -15.47
N GLY A 24 -56.47 -5.94 -15.21
CA GLY A 24 -57.86 -6.21 -14.84
C GLY A 24 -58.60 -7.24 -15.70
N SER A 25 -58.33 -8.53 -15.47
CA SER A 25 -59.31 -9.60 -15.60
C SER A 25 -58.88 -10.81 -14.80
N LEU A 26 -59.49 -11.05 -13.67
CA LEU A 26 -59.37 -12.26 -12.87
C LEU A 26 -59.96 -13.44 -13.68
N ASP A 27 -59.16 -14.49 -13.85
CA ASP A 27 -59.55 -15.75 -14.46
C ASP A 27 -60.51 -16.47 -13.50
N PRO A 28 -61.71 -16.91 -13.96
CA PRO A 28 -62.72 -17.53 -13.10
C PRO A 28 -62.45 -18.98 -12.68
N ASP A 29 -61.33 -19.58 -13.10
CA ASP A 29 -60.96 -20.98 -12.79
C ASP A 29 -59.82 -21.09 -11.76
N PHE A 30 -59.81 -20.26 -10.72
CA PHE A 30 -58.83 -20.37 -9.66
C PHE A 30 -59.24 -21.48 -8.67
N ASP A 31 -58.41 -22.52 -8.57
CA ASP A 31 -58.63 -23.72 -7.77
C ASP A 31 -58.60 -23.38 -6.25
N PRO A 32 -59.70 -23.62 -5.47
CA PRO A 32 -59.75 -23.25 -4.05
C PRO A 32 -58.77 -24.04 -3.15
N GLU A 33 -58.11 -25.06 -3.64
CA GLU A 33 -57.09 -25.79 -2.84
C GLU A 33 -55.76 -25.03 -2.66
N ILE A 34 -55.48 -23.99 -3.47
CA ILE A 34 -54.24 -23.21 -3.35
C ILE A 34 -54.34 -22.17 -2.21
N GLU A 35 -55.57 -21.74 -1.83
CA GLU A 35 -55.76 -20.76 -0.76
C GLU A 35 -55.44 -21.34 0.64
N ALA A 36 -55.50 -22.66 0.78
CA ALA A 36 -55.18 -23.34 2.04
C ALA A 36 -53.67 -23.52 2.31
N LEU A 37 -52.78 -23.20 1.34
CA LEU A 37 -51.32 -23.31 1.44
C LEU A 37 -50.62 -21.96 1.69
N LEU A 38 -51.32 -20.85 1.80
CA LEU A 38 -50.73 -19.58 2.18
C LEU A 38 -50.54 -19.53 3.69
N PRO A 39 -49.34 -19.27 4.24
CA PRO A 39 -49.16 -19.11 5.68
C PRO A 39 -49.93 -17.86 6.13
N ALA A 40 -50.72 -18.00 7.19
CA ALA A 40 -51.45 -16.93 7.84
C ALA A 40 -50.55 -15.72 8.10
N GLU A 41 -50.97 -14.53 7.72
CA GLU A 41 -50.26 -13.30 8.04
C GLU A 41 -49.97 -13.21 9.54
N PRO A 42 -48.74 -12.95 9.97
CA PRO A 42 -48.42 -12.76 11.39
C PRO A 42 -49.12 -11.48 11.86
N GLY A 43 -50.07 -11.64 12.80
CA GLY A 43 -50.82 -10.55 13.39
C GLY A 43 -49.93 -9.39 13.81
N SER A 44 -50.32 -8.17 13.49
CA SER A 44 -49.64 -6.93 13.85
C SER A 44 -49.39 -6.89 15.37
N PRO A 45 -48.16 -6.67 15.82
CA PRO A 45 -47.83 -6.59 17.24
C PRO A 45 -48.53 -5.40 17.88
N SER A 46 -49.23 -5.62 19.00
CA SER A 46 -49.90 -4.59 19.76
C SER A 46 -48.96 -3.47 20.19
N ALA A 47 -49.39 -2.23 20.21
CA ALA A 47 -48.61 -1.02 20.52
C ALA A 47 -47.86 -1.07 21.86
N SER A 48 -48.24 -1.94 22.79
CA SER A 48 -47.57 -2.15 24.06
C SER A 48 -46.27 -2.96 23.95
N GLN A 49 -46.12 -3.82 22.91
CA GLN A 49 -44.87 -4.54 22.64
C GLN A 49 -43.80 -3.70 21.91
N SER A 50 -44.23 -2.66 21.19
CA SER A 50 -43.31 -1.74 20.47
C SER A 50 -42.59 -0.79 21.41
N GLN A 51 -43.14 -0.44 22.58
CA GLN A 51 -42.48 0.48 23.53
C GLN A 51 -41.47 -0.25 24.46
N ALA A 52 -41.62 -1.54 24.71
CA ALA A 52 -40.66 -2.31 25.50
C ALA A 52 -39.38 -2.70 24.70
N ALA A 53 -39.49 -2.77 23.36
CA ALA A 53 -38.35 -3.08 22.49
C ALA A 53 -37.40 -1.90 22.23
N SER A 54 -37.87 -0.66 22.48
CA SER A 54 -37.08 0.55 22.26
C SER A 54 -36.14 0.92 23.41
N ALA A 55 -36.35 0.35 24.63
CA ALA A 55 -35.55 0.65 25.83
C ALA A 55 -34.37 -0.30 26.06
N GLN A 56 -34.32 -1.46 25.39
CA GLN A 56 -33.16 -2.36 25.44
C GLN A 56 -32.39 -2.26 24.13
N GLY A 57 -31.31 -1.45 24.13
CA GLY A 57 -30.36 -1.40 23.01
C GLY A 57 -29.96 -2.83 22.64
N SER A 58 -30.34 -3.27 21.41
CA SER A 58 -30.23 -4.66 20.97
C SER A 58 -28.82 -5.21 21.23
N PRO A 59 -28.66 -6.45 21.70
CA PRO A 59 -27.35 -7.07 21.98
C PRO A 59 -26.43 -7.04 20.75
N ARG A 60 -26.97 -6.98 19.53
CA ARG A 60 -26.20 -6.80 18.29
C ARG A 60 -25.51 -5.42 18.21
N ARG A 61 -26.12 -4.32 18.67
CA ARG A 61 -25.48 -2.99 18.68
C ARG A 61 -24.34 -2.90 19.68
N ARG A 62 -24.48 -3.49 20.88
CA ARG A 62 -23.41 -3.54 21.89
C ARG A 62 -22.21 -4.35 21.41
N GLY A 63 -22.42 -5.47 20.73
CA GLY A 63 -21.35 -6.28 20.14
C GLY A 63 -20.58 -5.56 19.03
N LEU A 64 -21.27 -4.80 18.17
CA LEU A 64 -20.64 -4.01 17.10
C LEU A 64 -19.81 -2.84 17.64
N ILE A 65 -20.29 -2.16 18.69
CA ILE A 65 -19.54 -1.04 19.33
C ILE A 65 -18.31 -1.58 20.07
N ALA A 66 -18.43 -2.69 20.78
CA ALA A 66 -17.32 -3.34 21.48
C ALA A 66 -16.24 -3.83 20.48
N ARG A 67 -16.63 -4.40 19.36
CA ARG A 67 -15.71 -4.84 18.30
C ARG A 67 -14.96 -3.66 17.68
N ARG A 68 -15.64 -2.57 17.33
CA ARG A 68 -15.00 -1.35 16.83
C ARG A 68 -14.04 -0.73 17.85
N GLY A 69 -14.38 -0.74 19.14
CA GLY A 69 -13.50 -0.30 20.20
C GLY A 69 -12.19 -1.11 20.26
N ALA A 70 -12.29 -2.44 20.15
CA ALA A 70 -11.14 -3.34 20.12
C ALA A 70 -10.24 -3.10 18.87
N GLU A 71 -10.83 -2.85 17.71
CA GLU A 71 -10.10 -2.56 16.48
C GLU A 71 -9.30 -1.24 16.60
N TRP A 72 -9.90 -0.17 17.15
CA TRP A 72 -9.18 1.08 17.43
C TRP A 72 -8.13 0.93 18.53
N ALA A 73 -8.40 0.14 19.56
CA ALA A 73 -7.42 -0.15 20.61
C ALA A 73 -6.16 -0.83 20.02
N LEU A 74 -6.32 -1.72 19.04
CA LEU A 74 -5.19 -2.33 18.34
C LEU A 74 -4.39 -1.30 17.53
N VAL A 75 -5.04 -0.37 16.85
CA VAL A 75 -4.35 0.71 16.14
C VAL A 75 -3.54 1.57 17.10
N VAL A 76 -4.14 1.97 18.23
CA VAL A 76 -3.44 2.73 19.29
C VAL A 76 -2.27 1.93 19.85
N LEU A 77 -2.47 0.63 20.10
CA LEU A 77 -1.40 -0.25 20.58
C LEU A 77 -0.21 -0.29 19.59
N LEU A 78 -0.48 -0.36 18.28
CA LEU A 78 0.59 -0.32 17.27
C LEU A 78 1.38 1.00 17.32
N PHE A 79 0.72 2.13 17.52
CA PHE A 79 1.42 3.43 17.67
C PHE A 79 2.22 3.50 18.98
N VAL A 80 1.69 2.95 20.08
CA VAL A 80 2.42 2.86 21.35
C VAL A 80 3.65 1.97 21.21
N LEU A 81 3.50 0.80 20.57
CA LEU A 81 4.62 -0.12 20.30
C LEU A 81 5.67 0.53 19.39
N LEU A 82 5.23 1.28 18.36
CA LEU A 82 6.14 2.03 17.50
C LEU A 82 6.91 3.09 18.30
N GLY A 83 6.24 3.85 19.18
CA GLY A 83 6.89 4.86 20.02
C GLY A 83 7.93 4.23 20.96
N VAL A 84 7.57 3.14 21.63
CA VAL A 84 8.49 2.39 22.51
C VAL A 84 9.67 1.84 21.70
N ALA A 85 9.41 1.18 20.58
CA ALA A 85 10.45 0.63 19.71
C ALA A 85 11.38 1.74 19.18
N PHE A 86 10.85 2.91 18.81
CA PHE A 86 11.63 4.05 18.35
C PHE A 86 12.61 4.54 19.43
N VAL A 87 12.13 4.75 20.66
CA VAL A 87 12.98 5.17 21.78
C VAL A 87 14.04 4.10 22.11
N VAL A 88 13.64 2.83 22.20
CA VAL A 88 14.57 1.72 22.46
C VAL A 88 15.63 1.59 21.37
N SER A 89 15.27 1.86 20.11
CA SER A 89 16.20 1.79 18.98
C SER A 89 17.37 2.78 19.06
N PHE A 90 17.23 3.88 19.82
CA PHE A 90 18.35 4.78 20.09
C PHE A 90 19.41 4.16 21.02
N ALA A 91 19.03 3.28 21.92
CA ALA A 91 19.97 2.57 22.79
C ALA A 91 20.64 1.38 22.07
N LEU A 92 19.96 0.78 21.08
CA LEU A 92 20.45 -0.39 20.36
C LEU A 92 21.45 -0.04 19.24
N GLY A 93 22.55 -0.76 19.15
CA GLY A 93 23.56 -0.64 18.08
C GLY A 93 24.98 -0.82 18.55
N LYS A 94 25.94 -0.84 17.62
CA LYS A 94 27.37 -1.15 17.87
C LYS A 94 28.08 -0.18 18.82
N TYR A 95 27.74 1.09 18.78
CA TYR A 95 28.20 2.08 19.75
C TYR A 95 27.29 2.05 20.96
N ALA A 96 27.84 1.79 22.15
CA ALA A 96 27.08 1.75 23.38
C ALA A 96 26.68 3.18 23.81
N LEU A 97 25.48 3.59 23.45
CA LEU A 97 24.83 4.76 24.06
C LEU A 97 24.08 4.30 25.30
N THR A 98 24.38 4.89 26.43
CA THR A 98 23.62 4.60 27.64
C THR A 98 22.21 5.20 27.53
N ILE A 99 21.25 4.64 28.26
CA ILE A 99 19.90 5.20 28.32
C ILE A 99 19.96 6.62 28.88
N ASP A 100 20.84 6.86 29.83
CA ASP A 100 21.05 8.18 30.44
C ASP A 100 21.56 9.20 29.43
N ASP A 101 22.61 8.90 28.64
CA ASP A 101 23.08 9.76 27.57
C ASP A 101 21.95 10.07 26.58
N THR A 102 21.18 9.04 26.20
CA THR A 102 20.06 9.19 25.26
C THR A 102 19.01 10.16 25.80
N LEU A 103 18.60 10.02 27.06
CA LEU A 103 17.62 10.91 27.69
C LEU A 103 18.16 12.33 27.88
N GLN A 104 19.42 12.49 28.26
CA GLN A 104 20.06 13.80 28.41
C GLN A 104 20.15 14.51 27.06
N ILE A 105 20.55 13.83 25.98
CA ILE A 105 20.60 14.42 24.63
C ILE A 105 19.20 14.82 24.18
N ILE A 106 18.18 13.96 24.35
CA ILE A 106 16.80 14.29 24.02
C ILE A 106 16.32 15.51 24.81
N SER A 107 16.60 15.56 26.13
CA SER A 107 16.20 16.70 26.98
C SER A 107 16.92 17.97 26.59
N HIS A 108 18.19 17.89 26.17
CA HIS A 108 18.94 19.02 25.67
C HIS A 108 18.28 19.64 24.44
N TYR A 109 17.93 18.83 23.43
CA TYR A 109 17.34 19.32 22.18
C TYR A 109 15.87 19.75 22.31
N LEU A 110 15.10 19.15 23.23
CA LEU A 110 13.69 19.52 23.42
C LEU A 110 13.48 20.68 24.42
N PHE A 111 14.30 20.73 25.48
CA PHE A 111 14.09 21.64 26.62
C PHE A 111 15.27 22.57 26.85
N GLY A 112 16.36 22.49 26.10
CA GLY A 112 17.55 23.32 26.27
C GLY A 112 18.33 23.03 27.55
N THR A 113 18.19 21.83 28.16
CA THR A 113 18.90 21.47 29.39
C THR A 113 20.38 21.23 29.11
N THR A 114 21.24 21.57 30.07
CA THR A 114 22.67 21.23 30.01
C THR A 114 22.87 19.81 30.51
N GLY A 115 23.34 18.90 29.60
CA GLY A 115 23.65 17.51 29.93
C GLY A 115 25.16 17.27 30.01
N THR A 116 25.59 16.28 30.79
CA THR A 116 26.96 15.80 30.87
C THR A 116 27.10 14.49 30.06
N TYR A 117 27.15 14.59 28.77
CA TYR A 117 27.38 13.44 27.88
C TYR A 117 28.59 13.69 26.97
N ALA A 118 29.19 12.61 26.47
CA ALA A 118 30.35 12.72 25.57
C ALA A 118 29.93 13.32 24.21
N SER A 119 30.76 14.19 23.63
CA SER A 119 30.51 14.77 22.30
C SER A 119 30.37 13.70 21.21
N SER A 120 31.05 12.54 21.36
CA SER A 120 30.89 11.37 20.50
C SER A 120 29.50 10.74 20.60
N SER A 121 28.89 10.70 21.79
CA SER A 121 27.53 10.21 22.03
C SER A 121 26.50 11.09 21.30
N GLU A 122 26.65 12.40 21.37
CA GLU A 122 25.81 13.35 20.65
C GLU A 122 25.94 13.20 19.13
N THR A 123 27.17 13.10 18.62
CA THR A 123 27.41 12.91 17.19
C THR A 123 26.76 11.62 16.68
N VAL A 124 26.92 10.51 17.40
CA VAL A 124 26.30 9.24 17.04
C VAL A 124 24.77 9.32 17.08
N PHE A 125 24.23 10.00 18.09
CA PHE A 125 22.80 10.17 18.23
C PHE A 125 22.21 11.01 17.07
N VAL A 126 22.76 12.22 16.84
CA VAL A 126 22.16 13.21 15.91
C VAL A 126 22.51 12.93 14.45
N GLN A 127 23.77 12.52 14.17
CA GLN A 127 24.24 12.40 12.78
C GLN A 127 24.09 10.98 12.20
N VAL A 128 24.00 9.95 13.06
CA VAL A 128 23.93 8.55 12.61
C VAL A 128 22.58 7.93 12.93
N ARG A 129 22.15 7.93 14.21
CA ARG A 129 20.95 7.19 14.64
C ARG A 129 19.68 7.90 14.27
N LEU A 130 19.56 9.17 14.54
CA LEU A 130 18.35 9.93 14.28
C LEU A 130 17.94 9.90 12.80
N PRO A 131 18.80 10.22 11.82
CA PRO A 131 18.41 10.14 10.41
C PRO A 131 18.02 8.73 10.00
N ARG A 132 18.73 7.70 10.44
CA ARG A 132 18.46 6.30 10.13
C ARG A 132 17.10 5.85 10.67
N LEU A 133 16.80 6.13 11.96
CA LEU A 133 15.53 5.74 12.59
C LEU A 133 14.34 6.48 12.00
N VAL A 134 14.47 7.79 11.74
CA VAL A 134 13.43 8.58 11.07
C VAL A 134 13.18 8.03 9.66
N THR A 135 14.25 7.67 8.94
CA THR A 135 14.13 7.05 7.61
C THR A 135 13.38 5.72 7.69
N CYS A 136 13.69 4.86 8.67
CA CYS A 136 12.97 3.59 8.88
C CYS A 136 11.48 3.81 9.09
N VAL A 137 11.11 4.74 9.97
CA VAL A 137 9.70 5.05 10.27
C VAL A 137 8.99 5.59 9.04
N CYS A 138 9.58 6.57 8.36
CA CYS A 138 8.99 7.17 7.15
C CYS A 138 8.86 6.16 6.02
N ALA A 139 9.92 5.39 5.74
CA ALA A 139 9.95 4.41 4.66
C ALA A 139 8.97 3.25 4.90
N GLY A 140 8.95 2.70 6.11
CA GLY A 140 8.04 1.63 6.49
C GLY A 140 6.58 2.06 6.39
N ALA A 141 6.23 3.24 6.91
CA ALA A 141 4.90 3.83 6.81
C ALA A 141 4.50 4.07 5.35
N ALA A 142 5.38 4.69 4.56
CA ALA A 142 5.16 5.03 3.16
C ALA A 142 4.88 3.80 2.30
N LEU A 143 5.74 2.77 2.39
CA LEU A 143 5.59 1.54 1.62
C LEU A 143 4.34 0.75 2.00
N ALA A 144 4.04 0.62 3.31
CA ALA A 144 2.86 -0.10 3.77
C ALA A 144 1.56 0.61 3.33
N VAL A 145 1.49 1.93 3.45
CA VAL A 145 0.31 2.69 3.01
C VAL A 145 0.15 2.65 1.49
N SER A 146 1.23 2.84 0.74
CA SER A 146 1.19 2.74 -0.73
C SER A 146 0.70 1.35 -1.17
N GLY A 147 1.17 0.28 -0.51
CA GLY A 147 0.66 -1.07 -0.73
C GLY A 147 -0.81 -1.22 -0.44
N ALA A 148 -1.29 -0.72 0.71
CA ALA A 148 -2.72 -0.75 1.06
C ALA A 148 -3.59 -0.04 0.01
N VAL A 149 -3.13 1.12 -0.47
CA VAL A 149 -3.81 1.91 -1.51
C VAL A 149 -3.86 1.15 -2.83
N TYR A 150 -2.74 0.61 -3.31
CA TYR A 150 -2.72 -0.16 -4.57
C TYR A 150 -3.57 -1.41 -4.48
N GLN A 151 -3.52 -2.16 -3.37
CA GLN A 151 -4.41 -3.30 -3.15
C GLN A 151 -5.89 -2.92 -3.23
N GLY A 152 -6.26 -1.72 -2.78
CA GLY A 152 -7.62 -1.19 -2.88
C GLY A 152 -8.01 -0.80 -4.30
N ILE A 153 -7.18 -0.03 -4.97
CA ILE A 153 -7.44 0.46 -6.33
C ILE A 153 -7.52 -0.69 -7.34
N PHE A 154 -6.59 -1.66 -7.23
CA PHE A 154 -6.52 -2.81 -8.13
C PHE A 154 -7.41 -3.98 -7.69
N LYS A 155 -8.10 -3.85 -6.54
CA LYS A 155 -8.98 -4.89 -5.94
C LYS A 155 -8.28 -6.24 -5.84
N ASN A 156 -6.98 -6.22 -5.59
CA ASN A 156 -6.14 -7.40 -5.51
C ASN A 156 -5.17 -7.25 -4.33
N PRO A 157 -5.28 -8.09 -3.29
CA PRO A 157 -4.45 -8.01 -2.10
C PRO A 157 -2.98 -8.39 -2.35
N MET A 158 -2.67 -8.92 -3.53
CA MET A 158 -1.32 -9.34 -3.92
C MET A 158 -0.54 -8.27 -4.68
N VAL A 159 -1.11 -7.07 -4.86
CA VAL A 159 -0.43 -5.98 -5.55
C VAL A 159 0.55 -5.30 -4.60
N SER A 160 1.78 -5.07 -5.09
CA SER A 160 2.83 -4.29 -4.43
C SER A 160 2.91 -2.87 -5.01
N PRO A 161 3.52 -1.92 -4.27
CA PRO A 161 3.76 -0.56 -4.77
C PRO A 161 4.61 -0.49 -6.04
N ASP A 162 5.39 -1.53 -6.32
CA ASP A 162 6.34 -1.59 -7.44
C ASP A 162 5.70 -1.89 -8.79
N LEU A 163 4.40 -2.24 -8.79
CA LEU A 163 3.67 -2.69 -9.96
C LEU A 163 3.72 -1.72 -11.16
N LEU A 164 3.81 -0.42 -10.90
CA LEU A 164 3.83 0.61 -11.94
C LEU A 164 5.24 1.03 -12.37
N GLY A 165 6.28 0.37 -11.85
CA GLY A 165 7.67 0.61 -12.24
C GLY A 165 8.40 1.71 -11.45
N ALA A 166 7.84 2.19 -10.33
CA ALA A 166 8.46 3.23 -9.50
C ALA A 166 9.87 2.81 -9.03
N SER A 167 10.01 1.61 -8.46
CA SER A 167 11.27 1.11 -7.93
C SER A 167 12.32 0.85 -9.00
N SER A 168 11.93 0.27 -10.15
CA SER A 168 12.86 0.03 -11.26
C SER A 168 13.33 1.33 -11.91
N GLY A 169 12.43 2.33 -12.05
CA GLY A 169 12.80 3.66 -12.50
C GLY A 169 13.77 4.34 -11.53
N SER A 170 13.49 4.31 -10.23
CA SER A 170 14.39 4.85 -9.20
C SER A 170 15.74 4.15 -9.21
N ALA A 171 15.77 2.82 -9.38
CA ALA A 171 16.99 2.05 -9.49
C ALA A 171 17.85 2.50 -10.68
N PHE A 172 17.24 2.68 -11.85
CA PHE A 172 17.95 3.18 -13.02
C PHE A 172 18.46 4.60 -12.80
N GLY A 173 17.64 5.49 -12.23
CA GLY A 173 18.05 6.86 -11.90
C GLY A 173 19.26 6.91 -10.95
N ALA A 174 19.28 6.06 -9.93
CA ALA A 174 20.40 5.93 -9.03
C ALA A 174 21.68 5.41 -9.75
N CYS A 175 21.53 4.38 -10.58
CA CYS A 175 22.65 3.84 -11.37
C CYS A 175 23.26 4.93 -12.27
N VAL A 176 22.44 5.72 -12.93
CA VAL A 176 22.94 6.84 -13.75
C VAL A 176 23.68 7.87 -12.90
N GLY A 177 23.13 8.23 -11.72
CA GLY A 177 23.80 9.15 -10.80
C GLY A 177 25.16 8.62 -10.34
N ILE A 178 25.28 7.34 -10.00
CA ILE A 178 26.54 6.70 -9.58
C ILE A 178 27.54 6.67 -10.73
N LEU A 179 27.11 6.32 -11.96
CA LEU A 179 27.99 6.32 -13.14
C LEU A 179 28.57 7.69 -13.44
N LEU A 180 27.79 8.75 -13.20
CA LEU A 180 28.24 10.13 -13.38
C LEU A 180 29.10 10.67 -12.24
N GLY A 181 29.38 9.86 -11.20
CA GLY A 181 30.15 10.27 -10.03
C GLY A 181 29.43 11.36 -9.21
N SER A 182 28.11 11.36 -9.19
CA SER A 182 27.29 12.36 -8.49
C SER A 182 27.37 12.21 -6.97
N SER A 183 27.10 13.30 -6.24
CA SER A 183 26.94 13.24 -4.77
C SER A 183 25.72 12.42 -4.37
N TYR A 184 25.69 11.87 -3.14
CA TYR A 184 24.55 11.09 -2.63
C TYR A 184 23.22 11.85 -2.75
N THR A 185 23.22 13.17 -2.48
CA THR A 185 22.03 14.00 -2.66
C THR A 185 21.54 14.01 -4.12
N GLN A 186 22.46 14.12 -5.08
CA GLN A 186 22.11 14.09 -6.51
C GLN A 186 21.64 12.70 -6.95
N ILE A 187 22.22 11.62 -6.41
CA ILE A 187 21.75 10.24 -6.63
C ILE A 187 20.32 10.07 -6.11
N HIS A 188 20.00 10.57 -4.90
CA HIS A 188 18.65 10.52 -4.37
C HIS A 188 17.65 11.31 -5.26
N ILE A 189 18.02 12.50 -5.71
CA ILE A 189 17.17 13.32 -6.58
C ILE A 189 16.97 12.64 -7.93
N SER A 190 18.02 12.13 -8.58
CA SER A 190 17.89 11.44 -9.87
C SER A 190 17.04 10.17 -9.74
N ALA A 191 17.24 9.37 -8.71
CA ALA A 191 16.42 8.19 -8.42
C ALA A 191 14.94 8.57 -8.23
N PHE A 192 14.67 9.61 -7.45
CA PHE A 192 13.31 10.11 -7.23
C PHE A 192 12.63 10.55 -8.53
N LEU A 193 13.28 11.38 -9.32
CA LEU A 193 12.73 11.92 -10.57
C LEU A 193 12.49 10.83 -11.61
N VAL A 194 13.43 9.89 -11.77
CA VAL A 194 13.29 8.79 -12.72
C VAL A 194 12.23 7.79 -12.26
N GLY A 195 12.07 7.57 -10.95
CA GLY A 195 10.94 6.81 -10.40
C GLY A 195 9.57 7.40 -10.72
N LEU A 196 9.42 8.73 -10.58
CA LEU A 196 8.20 9.43 -11.00
C LEU A 196 7.98 9.35 -12.52
N LEU A 197 9.04 9.53 -13.31
CA LEU A 197 9.00 9.42 -14.76
C LEU A 197 8.54 8.02 -15.21
N ALA A 198 9.01 6.95 -14.58
CA ALA A 198 8.61 5.59 -14.90
C ALA A 198 7.09 5.38 -14.72
N VAL A 199 6.53 5.82 -13.60
CA VAL A 199 5.07 5.74 -13.40
C VAL A 199 4.32 6.67 -14.31
N GLY A 200 4.82 7.88 -14.57
CA GLY A 200 4.26 8.81 -15.56
C GLY A 200 4.19 8.18 -16.94
N LEU A 201 5.24 7.48 -17.37
CA LEU A 201 5.28 6.73 -18.63
C LEU A 201 4.25 5.59 -18.63
N THR A 202 4.19 4.79 -17.54
CA THR A 202 3.19 3.73 -17.37
C THR A 202 1.77 4.26 -17.51
N MET A 203 1.45 5.36 -16.84
CA MET A 203 0.11 5.96 -16.88
C MET A 203 -0.21 6.52 -18.26
N SER A 204 0.74 7.22 -18.92
CA SER A 204 0.55 7.82 -20.23
C SER A 204 0.32 6.77 -21.31
N VAL A 205 1.14 5.72 -21.33
CA VAL A 205 0.99 4.62 -22.29
C VAL A 205 -0.30 3.83 -22.02
N SER A 206 -0.61 3.55 -20.74
CA SER A 206 -1.85 2.87 -20.37
C SER A 206 -3.09 3.68 -20.81
N ALA A 207 -3.09 4.98 -20.63
CA ALA A 207 -4.18 5.85 -21.06
C ALA A 207 -4.34 5.87 -22.59
N ALA A 208 -3.23 5.88 -23.33
CA ALA A 208 -3.25 5.86 -24.79
C ALA A 208 -3.78 4.52 -25.37
N VAL A 209 -3.45 3.40 -24.72
CA VAL A 209 -3.82 2.04 -25.18
C VAL A 209 -5.22 1.66 -24.76
N SER A 210 -5.66 1.99 -23.53
CA SER A 210 -6.91 1.46 -22.96
C SER A 210 -8.18 2.04 -23.60
N ARG A 211 -8.11 3.20 -24.27
CA ARG A 211 -9.26 3.86 -24.93
C ARG A 211 -10.56 3.79 -24.11
N GLY A 212 -10.46 3.79 -22.77
CA GLY A 212 -11.60 3.76 -21.85
C GLY A 212 -12.11 2.36 -21.45
N GLN A 213 -11.54 1.27 -21.96
CA GLN A 213 -11.90 -0.09 -21.57
C GLN A 213 -10.78 -0.76 -20.76
N ASN A 214 -11.13 -1.51 -19.69
CA ASN A 214 -10.22 -2.33 -18.87
C ASN A 214 -8.92 -1.63 -18.46
N SER A 215 -8.98 -0.35 -18.08
CA SER A 215 -7.81 0.48 -17.77
C SER A 215 -6.88 -0.12 -16.69
N THR A 216 -7.43 -0.91 -15.77
CA THR A 216 -6.67 -1.56 -14.69
C THR A 216 -5.70 -2.62 -15.22
N ILE A 217 -6.17 -3.52 -16.10
CA ILE A 217 -5.33 -4.59 -16.68
C ILE A 217 -4.25 -3.96 -17.58
N THR A 218 -4.63 -3.00 -18.43
CA THR A 218 -3.68 -2.28 -19.29
C THR A 218 -2.60 -1.58 -18.48
N MET A 219 -2.97 -0.98 -17.35
CA MET A 219 -2.02 -0.31 -16.46
C MET A 219 -1.01 -1.30 -15.84
N ILE A 220 -1.47 -2.48 -15.41
CA ILE A 220 -0.61 -3.54 -14.88
C ILE A 220 0.38 -4.02 -15.96
N LEU A 221 -0.13 -4.37 -17.15
CA LEU A 221 0.70 -4.85 -18.25
C LEU A 221 1.72 -3.79 -18.69
N THR A 222 1.30 -2.54 -18.84
CA THR A 222 2.21 -1.44 -19.17
C THR A 222 3.27 -1.26 -18.08
N GLY A 223 2.90 -1.34 -16.80
CA GLY A 223 3.84 -1.26 -15.68
C GLY A 223 4.89 -2.37 -15.72
N MET A 224 4.49 -3.60 -16.06
CA MET A 224 5.45 -4.72 -16.25
C MET A 224 6.44 -4.43 -17.39
N VAL A 225 5.98 -3.91 -18.52
CA VAL A 225 6.85 -3.55 -19.67
C VAL A 225 7.80 -2.43 -19.29
N VAL A 226 7.31 -1.37 -18.64
CA VAL A 226 8.15 -0.26 -18.17
C VAL A 226 9.18 -0.74 -17.15
N THR A 227 8.79 -1.60 -16.22
CA THR A 227 9.70 -2.23 -15.25
C THR A 227 10.81 -3.00 -15.97
N ALA A 228 10.48 -3.81 -16.98
CA ALA A 228 11.45 -4.57 -17.76
C ALA A 228 12.42 -3.64 -18.50
N LEU A 229 11.92 -2.53 -19.08
CA LEU A 229 12.74 -1.53 -19.77
C LEU A 229 13.77 -0.89 -18.82
N PHE A 230 13.33 -0.42 -17.64
CA PHE A 230 14.25 0.17 -16.67
C PHE A 230 15.23 -0.84 -16.08
N ASN A 231 14.82 -2.09 -15.86
CA ASN A 231 15.73 -3.17 -15.44
C ASN A 231 16.79 -3.49 -16.50
N ALA A 232 16.45 -3.44 -17.78
CA ALA A 232 17.42 -3.52 -18.86
C ALA A 232 18.43 -2.35 -18.80
N GLY A 233 17.93 -1.12 -18.52
CA GLY A 233 18.78 0.04 -18.28
C GLY A 233 19.72 -0.12 -17.09
N VAL A 234 19.25 -0.68 -15.97
CA VAL A 234 20.10 -1.04 -14.81
C VAL A 234 21.18 -2.05 -15.20
N SER A 235 20.84 -3.05 -16.02
CA SER A 235 21.81 -4.05 -16.49
C SER A 235 22.90 -3.42 -17.37
N ILE A 236 22.53 -2.51 -18.27
CA ILE A 236 23.48 -1.73 -19.06
C ILE A 236 24.38 -0.88 -18.15
N ALA A 237 23.79 -0.19 -17.16
CA ALA A 237 24.54 0.62 -16.22
C ALA A 237 25.61 -0.21 -15.46
N LYS A 238 25.24 -1.42 -15.00
CA LYS A 238 26.18 -2.36 -14.36
C LYS A 238 27.30 -2.80 -15.29
N THR A 239 27.01 -2.99 -16.58
CA THR A 239 28.02 -3.38 -17.58
C THR A 239 29.02 -2.25 -17.87
N LEU A 240 28.57 -1.00 -17.83
CA LEU A 240 29.40 0.19 -18.06
C LEU A 240 30.14 0.66 -16.81
N ALA A 241 29.72 0.19 -15.62
CA ALA A 241 30.30 0.61 -14.35
C ALA A 241 31.75 0.13 -14.18
N ASN A 242 32.59 0.97 -13.55
CA ASN A 242 33.91 0.58 -13.15
C ASN A 242 33.83 -0.59 -12.11
N PRO A 243 34.44 -1.78 -12.40
CA PRO A 243 34.35 -2.95 -11.53
C PRO A 243 34.88 -2.71 -10.10
N ASP A 244 35.90 -1.87 -9.95
CA ASP A 244 36.62 -1.69 -8.67
C ASP A 244 35.90 -0.70 -7.73
N THR A 245 35.04 0.18 -8.28
CA THR A 245 34.43 1.26 -7.50
C THR A 245 32.90 1.30 -7.67
N GLN A 246 32.40 1.60 -8.87
CA GLN A 246 30.98 1.89 -9.13
C GLN A 246 30.08 0.67 -9.09
N LEU A 247 30.56 -0.50 -9.57
CA LEU A 247 29.73 -1.73 -9.61
C LEU A 247 29.36 -2.19 -8.20
N GLY A 248 30.30 -2.10 -7.25
CA GLY A 248 30.05 -2.39 -5.84
C GLY A 248 29.02 -1.44 -5.25
N GLU A 249 29.16 -0.13 -5.50
CA GLU A 249 28.22 0.89 -5.03
C GLU A 249 26.80 0.70 -5.60
N ILE A 250 26.67 0.48 -6.91
CA ILE A 250 25.40 0.17 -7.56
C ILE A 250 24.76 -1.06 -6.93
N THR A 251 25.54 -2.13 -6.73
CA THR A 251 25.02 -3.37 -6.18
C THR A 251 24.54 -3.18 -4.75
N PHE A 252 25.29 -2.46 -3.92
CA PHE A 252 24.90 -2.16 -2.54
C PHE A 252 23.66 -1.28 -2.49
N TRP A 253 23.58 -0.25 -3.34
CA TRP A 253 22.41 0.61 -3.43
C TRP A 253 21.14 -0.19 -3.80
N LEU A 254 21.24 -1.10 -4.79
CA LEU A 254 20.12 -1.94 -5.23
C LEU A 254 19.64 -2.92 -4.15
N MET A 255 20.50 -3.34 -3.23
CA MET A 255 20.09 -4.20 -2.11
C MET A 255 19.28 -3.47 -1.03
N GLY A 256 19.31 -2.13 -1.03
CA GLY A 256 18.61 -1.28 -0.06
C GLY A 256 19.34 -1.14 1.28
N SER A 257 19.66 0.10 1.63
CA SER A 257 20.32 0.46 2.90
C SER A 257 19.90 1.86 3.35
N MET A 258 19.95 2.11 4.64
CA MET A 258 19.65 3.43 5.23
C MET A 258 20.92 4.14 5.73
N THR A 259 22.12 3.60 5.44
CA THR A 259 23.39 4.09 5.98
C THR A 259 23.80 5.43 5.41
N HIS A 260 23.44 5.69 4.15
CA HIS A 260 23.80 6.93 3.47
C HIS A 260 22.87 8.11 3.78
N MET A 261 21.85 7.88 4.64
CA MET A 261 20.95 8.95 5.07
C MET A 261 21.60 9.81 6.16
N SER A 262 21.70 11.10 5.88
CA SER A 262 22.16 12.12 6.80
C SER A 262 21.01 13.06 7.17
N THR A 263 21.19 13.83 8.23
CA THR A 263 20.21 14.86 8.67
C THR A 263 19.91 15.86 7.53
N ALA A 264 20.91 16.19 6.70
CA ALA A 264 20.74 17.10 5.57
C ALA A 264 19.87 16.51 4.43
N ASN A 265 19.84 15.18 4.28
CA ASN A 265 19.07 14.49 3.24
C ASN A 265 17.66 14.08 3.68
N LEU A 266 17.35 14.14 4.98
CA LEU A 266 16.01 13.80 5.50
C LEU A 266 14.86 14.56 4.81
N PRO A 267 14.96 15.85 4.48
CA PRO A 267 13.89 16.57 3.78
C PRO A 267 13.51 15.97 2.43
N ILE A 268 14.46 15.33 1.71
CA ILE A 268 14.21 14.67 0.40
C ILE A 268 13.24 13.50 0.57
N LEU A 269 13.26 12.84 1.72
CA LEU A 269 12.32 11.76 2.06
C LEU A 269 11.04 12.31 2.70
N ILE A 270 11.19 13.12 3.75
CA ILE A 270 10.06 13.52 4.62
C ILE A 270 9.04 14.35 3.85
N ILE A 271 9.51 15.34 3.05
CA ILE A 271 8.60 16.26 2.36
C ILE A 271 7.70 15.52 1.36
N PRO A 272 8.20 14.72 0.41
CA PRO A 272 7.34 13.98 -0.51
C PRO A 272 6.46 12.93 0.20
N VAL A 273 6.97 12.28 1.25
CA VAL A 273 6.20 11.33 2.05
C VAL A 273 5.01 12.02 2.72
N LEU A 274 5.19 13.18 3.33
CA LEU A 274 4.09 13.95 3.91
C LEU A 274 3.10 14.44 2.85
N ILE A 275 3.59 14.98 1.72
CA ILE A 275 2.74 15.44 0.61
C ILE A 275 1.87 14.29 0.07
N GLY A 276 2.39 13.07 0.00
CA GLY A 276 1.65 11.91 -0.50
C GLY A 276 0.76 11.27 0.57
N LEU A 277 1.22 11.12 1.83
CA LEU A 277 0.45 10.46 2.89
C LEU A 277 -0.75 11.29 3.35
N VAL A 278 -0.62 12.61 3.44
CA VAL A 278 -1.71 13.48 3.95
C VAL A 278 -2.99 13.34 3.10
N PRO A 279 -2.97 13.46 1.75
CA PRO A 279 -4.16 13.24 0.94
C PRO A 279 -4.70 11.81 1.06
N ILE A 280 -3.84 10.79 1.15
CA ILE A 280 -4.27 9.39 1.33
C ILE A 280 -5.03 9.25 2.65
N ILE A 281 -4.52 9.81 3.75
CA ILE A 281 -5.17 9.78 5.07
C ILE A 281 -6.52 10.50 5.03
N LEU A 282 -6.59 11.68 4.41
CA LEU A 282 -7.82 12.47 4.32
C LEU A 282 -8.89 11.77 3.46
N LEU A 283 -8.47 11.13 2.37
CA LEU A 283 -9.35 10.47 1.41
C LEU A 283 -9.59 8.98 1.70
N ARG A 284 -9.04 8.42 2.78
CA ARG A 284 -9.13 6.97 3.10
C ARG A 284 -10.55 6.40 3.09
N TYR A 285 -11.54 7.24 3.42
CA TYR A 285 -12.96 6.85 3.35
C TYR A 285 -13.41 6.49 1.93
N ARG A 286 -12.87 7.22 0.94
CA ARG A 286 -13.23 7.03 -0.46
C ARG A 286 -12.61 5.76 -1.05
N LEU A 287 -11.51 5.25 -0.45
CA LEU A 287 -10.96 3.95 -0.80
C LEU A 287 -11.94 2.81 -0.52
N ASN A 288 -12.72 2.87 0.57
CA ASN A 288 -13.76 1.88 0.83
C ASN A 288 -14.79 1.82 -0.30
N VAL A 289 -15.20 2.98 -0.81
CA VAL A 289 -16.15 3.04 -1.90
C VAL A 289 -15.57 2.52 -3.22
N LEU A 290 -14.32 2.87 -3.52
CA LEU A 290 -13.62 2.38 -4.72
C LEU A 290 -13.43 0.84 -4.70
N SER A 291 -13.33 0.23 -3.51
CA SER A 291 -13.17 -1.22 -3.39
C SER A 291 -14.43 -2.01 -3.73
N PHE A 292 -15.64 -1.43 -3.66
CA PHE A 292 -16.88 -2.10 -4.05
C PHE A 292 -17.03 -2.23 -5.57
N GLY A 293 -16.66 -1.20 -6.33
CA GLY A 293 -16.78 -1.23 -7.79
C GLY A 293 -16.73 0.17 -8.39
N ASP A 294 -16.38 0.25 -9.67
CA ASP A 294 -16.31 1.53 -10.38
C ASP A 294 -17.72 2.07 -10.66
N GLU A 295 -18.65 1.18 -11.00
CA GLU A 295 -20.04 1.55 -11.26
C GLU A 295 -20.77 1.96 -9.97
N GLU A 296 -20.57 1.20 -8.89
CA GLU A 296 -21.12 1.52 -7.57
C GLU A 296 -20.55 2.86 -7.03
N ALA A 297 -19.26 3.11 -7.26
CA ALA A 297 -18.65 4.38 -6.85
C ALA A 297 -19.20 5.57 -7.66
N LYS A 298 -19.48 5.39 -8.96
CA LYS A 298 -20.11 6.42 -9.81
C LYS A 298 -21.55 6.70 -9.38
N THR A 299 -22.35 5.67 -9.06
CA THR A 299 -23.73 5.86 -8.58
C THR A 299 -23.78 6.64 -7.27
N LEU A 300 -22.73 6.55 -6.44
CA LEU A 300 -22.56 7.35 -5.23
C LEU A 300 -21.98 8.77 -5.51
N GLY A 301 -21.90 9.18 -6.78
CA GLY A 301 -21.47 10.53 -7.19
C GLY A 301 -19.96 10.76 -7.12
N LEU A 302 -19.13 9.70 -7.02
CA LEU A 302 -17.69 9.86 -6.99
C LEU A 302 -17.09 9.90 -8.40
N ASN A 303 -16.15 10.83 -8.61
CA ASN A 303 -15.31 10.81 -9.80
C ASN A 303 -14.19 9.76 -9.61
N VAL A 304 -14.47 8.51 -10.04
CA VAL A 304 -13.58 7.35 -9.88
C VAL A 304 -12.22 7.60 -10.53
N THR A 305 -12.20 8.19 -11.73
CA THR A 305 -10.96 8.46 -12.49
C THR A 305 -10.08 9.45 -11.75
N ALA A 306 -10.64 10.56 -11.28
CA ALA A 306 -9.88 11.57 -10.54
C ALA A 306 -9.36 11.02 -9.20
N LEU A 307 -10.18 10.27 -8.46
CA LEU A 307 -9.76 9.66 -7.20
C LEU A 307 -8.65 8.63 -7.39
N ARG A 308 -8.78 7.77 -8.41
CA ARG A 308 -7.75 6.79 -8.76
C ARG A 308 -6.43 7.48 -9.11
N LEU A 309 -6.49 8.55 -9.92
CA LEU A 309 -5.32 9.34 -10.27
C LEU A 309 -4.65 9.94 -9.02
N VAL A 310 -5.40 10.57 -8.13
CA VAL A 310 -4.87 11.14 -6.88
C VAL A 310 -4.18 10.07 -6.04
N PHE A 311 -4.81 8.92 -5.83
CA PHE A 311 -4.21 7.85 -5.05
C PHE A 311 -2.96 7.27 -5.70
N ILE A 312 -2.93 7.10 -7.03
CA ILE A 312 -1.74 6.61 -7.74
C ILE A 312 -0.61 7.64 -7.63
N VAL A 313 -0.88 8.93 -7.88
CA VAL A 313 0.14 9.99 -7.79
C VAL A 313 0.70 10.07 -6.36
N CYS A 314 -0.16 10.11 -5.34
CA CYS A 314 0.28 10.15 -3.95
C CYS A 314 1.10 8.91 -3.57
N SER A 315 0.64 7.71 -3.94
CA SER A 315 1.36 6.46 -3.66
C SER A 315 2.68 6.37 -4.42
N THR A 316 2.73 6.85 -5.66
CA THR A 316 3.98 6.92 -6.43
C THR A 316 4.97 7.88 -5.79
N LEU A 317 4.50 9.05 -5.36
CA LEU A 317 5.34 10.06 -4.70
C LEU A 317 6.03 9.49 -3.46
N VAL A 318 5.26 8.83 -2.58
CA VAL A 318 5.82 8.23 -1.36
C VAL A 318 6.73 7.04 -1.65
N THR A 319 6.39 6.20 -2.64
CA THR A 319 7.20 5.05 -3.02
C THR A 319 8.52 5.48 -3.66
N SER A 320 8.48 6.39 -4.64
CA SER A 320 9.69 6.89 -5.31
C SER A 320 10.63 7.61 -4.35
N ALA A 321 10.10 8.43 -3.42
CA ALA A 321 10.92 9.08 -2.39
C ALA A 321 11.58 8.06 -1.46
N THR A 322 10.84 7.03 -1.06
CA THR A 322 11.34 5.97 -0.19
C THR A 322 12.43 5.17 -0.89
N VAL A 323 12.20 4.71 -2.12
CA VAL A 323 13.18 3.93 -2.88
C VAL A 323 14.41 4.76 -3.21
N ALA A 324 14.25 6.04 -3.55
CA ALA A 324 15.36 6.96 -3.81
C ALA A 324 16.31 7.11 -2.61
N CYS A 325 15.77 7.13 -1.39
CA CYS A 325 16.55 7.31 -0.17
C CYS A 325 17.05 6.00 0.45
N CYS A 326 16.30 4.91 0.30
CA CYS A 326 16.56 3.64 0.99
C CYS A 326 17.02 2.52 0.06
N GLY A 327 17.03 2.75 -1.26
CA GLY A 327 17.18 1.68 -2.24
C GLY A 327 15.95 0.77 -2.32
N MET A 328 16.09 -0.39 -2.93
CA MET A 328 14.96 -1.31 -3.12
C MET A 328 14.64 -2.09 -1.83
N VAL A 329 13.63 -1.67 -1.10
CA VAL A 329 13.10 -2.37 0.08
C VAL A 329 11.74 -2.95 -0.27
N GLY A 330 11.71 -4.23 -0.61
CA GLY A 330 10.50 -4.94 -1.02
C GLY A 330 9.70 -5.53 0.14
N TRP A 331 8.56 -6.18 -0.19
CA TRP A 331 7.69 -6.98 0.66
C TRP A 331 6.84 -6.22 1.68
N ILE A 332 7.28 -5.08 2.21
CA ILE A 332 6.56 -4.31 3.24
C ILE A 332 5.18 -3.91 2.75
N GLY A 333 5.11 -3.32 1.55
CA GLY A 333 3.85 -2.87 0.95
C GLY A 333 2.89 -4.00 0.58
N LEU A 334 3.39 -5.23 0.46
CA LEU A 334 2.57 -6.40 0.23
C LEU A 334 2.10 -7.02 1.55
N VAL A 335 3.04 -7.30 2.45
CA VAL A 335 2.84 -8.13 3.64
C VAL A 335 2.07 -7.40 4.73
N ILE A 336 2.50 -6.19 5.07
CA ILE A 336 1.94 -5.46 6.22
C ILE A 336 0.45 -5.13 6.05
N PRO A 337 0.00 -4.48 4.96
CA PRO A 337 -1.43 -4.19 4.80
C PRO A 337 -2.27 -5.46 4.69
N HIS A 338 -1.73 -6.54 4.13
CA HIS A 338 -2.41 -7.82 4.06
C HIS A 338 -2.62 -8.44 5.44
N LEU A 339 -1.57 -8.49 6.29
CA LEU A 339 -1.67 -8.94 7.68
C LEU A 339 -2.70 -8.13 8.48
N LEU A 340 -2.60 -6.81 8.36
CA LEU A 340 -3.51 -5.92 9.08
C LEU A 340 -4.96 -6.07 8.62
N ARG A 341 -5.19 -6.36 7.34
CA ARG A 341 -6.52 -6.65 6.81
C ARG A 341 -7.11 -7.94 7.37
N ILE A 342 -6.30 -8.97 7.61
CA ILE A 342 -6.75 -10.21 8.26
C ILE A 342 -7.23 -9.94 9.69
N VAL A 343 -6.55 -9.05 10.41
CA VAL A 343 -6.84 -8.78 11.84
C VAL A 343 -7.93 -7.71 12.01
N LEU A 344 -7.83 -6.60 11.28
CA LEU A 344 -8.71 -5.42 11.41
C LEU A 344 -9.88 -5.41 10.41
N GLY A 345 -9.87 -6.33 9.43
CA GLY A 345 -10.84 -6.31 8.33
C GLY A 345 -10.46 -5.34 7.21
N PRO A 346 -11.34 -5.19 6.21
CA PRO A 346 -11.05 -4.45 4.98
C PRO A 346 -11.29 -2.93 5.08
N ASP A 347 -11.74 -2.39 6.22
CA ASP A 347 -12.08 -0.97 6.36
C ASP A 347 -10.81 -0.09 6.33
N TYR A 348 -10.65 0.71 5.28
CA TYR A 348 -9.52 1.61 5.11
C TYR A 348 -9.43 2.73 6.16
N ARG A 349 -10.50 2.99 6.92
CA ARG A 349 -10.48 3.93 8.05
C ARG A 349 -9.49 3.49 9.13
N LEU A 350 -9.40 2.17 9.34
CA LEU A 350 -8.52 1.51 10.30
C LEU A 350 -7.24 1.04 9.62
N LEU A 351 -7.37 0.50 8.41
CA LEU A 351 -6.26 -0.12 7.69
C LEU A 351 -5.14 0.89 7.35
N ILE A 352 -5.48 2.13 6.95
CA ILE A 352 -4.46 3.14 6.62
C ILE A 352 -3.66 3.55 7.86
N PRO A 353 -4.25 4.00 8.99
CA PRO A 353 -3.45 4.34 10.18
C PRO A 353 -2.72 3.12 10.77
N ALA A 354 -3.32 1.93 10.73
CA ALA A 354 -2.64 0.71 11.13
C ALA A 354 -1.44 0.39 10.23
N SER A 355 -1.55 0.61 8.91
CA SER A 355 -0.45 0.41 7.96
C SER A 355 0.70 1.39 8.19
N ILE A 356 0.41 2.63 8.58
CA ILE A 356 1.43 3.60 8.98
C ILE A 356 2.24 3.03 10.16
N ALA A 357 1.55 2.69 11.25
CA ALA A 357 2.21 2.23 12.47
C ALA A 357 2.86 0.85 12.28
N GLY A 358 2.17 -0.09 11.65
CA GLY A 358 2.64 -1.46 11.41
C GLY A 358 3.84 -1.51 10.45
N GLY A 359 3.81 -0.74 9.37
CA GLY A 359 4.91 -0.65 8.41
C GLY A 359 6.15 0.00 9.02
N ALA A 360 5.98 1.12 9.74
CA ALA A 360 7.04 1.78 10.46
C ALA A 360 7.69 0.88 11.53
N LEU A 361 6.86 0.23 12.34
CA LEU A 361 7.31 -0.71 13.38
C LEU A 361 8.08 -1.89 12.77
N PHE A 362 7.54 -2.49 11.71
CA PHE A 362 8.19 -3.64 11.05
C PHE A 362 9.58 -3.27 10.53
N LEU A 363 9.71 -2.15 9.79
CA LEU A 363 10.98 -1.77 9.22
C LEU A 363 11.99 -1.36 10.30
N LEU A 364 11.52 -0.71 11.35
CA LEU A 364 12.35 -0.36 12.51
C LEU A 364 12.89 -1.61 13.23
N LEU A 365 12.06 -2.65 13.40
CA LEU A 365 12.48 -3.92 14.01
C LEU A 365 13.49 -4.65 13.10
N VAL A 366 13.27 -4.68 11.79
CA VAL A 366 14.23 -5.25 10.83
C VAL A 366 15.55 -4.51 10.89
N ASP A 367 15.55 -3.16 10.94
CA ASP A 367 16.77 -2.37 11.10
C ASP A 367 17.50 -2.67 12.42
N ASN A 368 16.78 -2.82 13.52
CA ASN A 368 17.37 -3.21 14.80
C ASN A 368 18.05 -4.58 14.72
N ILE A 369 17.43 -5.55 14.03
CA ILE A 369 18.03 -6.87 13.80
C ILE A 369 19.34 -6.74 13.03
N THR A 370 19.40 -5.92 11.96
CA THR A 370 20.64 -5.70 11.22
C THR A 370 21.77 -5.15 12.09
N ARG A 371 21.44 -4.21 12.99
CA ARG A 371 22.41 -3.52 13.83
C ARG A 371 22.92 -4.34 15.02
N ILE A 372 22.11 -5.30 15.51
CA ILE A 372 22.46 -6.10 16.69
C ILE A 372 23.19 -7.38 16.29
N PHE A 373 22.65 -8.11 15.30
CA PHE A 373 23.10 -9.47 15.02
C PHE A 373 24.27 -9.57 14.03
N PHE A 374 24.50 -8.53 13.20
CA PHE A 374 25.50 -8.59 12.16
C PHE A 374 26.65 -7.62 12.43
N GLN A 375 27.89 -8.12 12.34
CA GLN A 375 29.09 -7.28 12.43
C GLN A 375 29.33 -6.49 11.15
N VAL A 376 28.94 -7.04 10.01
CA VAL A 376 28.94 -6.37 8.70
C VAL A 376 27.55 -5.81 8.46
N GLU A 377 27.44 -4.71 7.74
CA GLU A 377 26.15 -4.12 7.40
C GLU A 377 25.42 -4.99 6.40
N VAL A 378 24.35 -5.64 6.85
CA VAL A 378 23.45 -6.41 5.99
C VAL A 378 22.36 -5.48 5.46
N SER A 379 22.19 -5.50 4.15
CA SER A 379 21.17 -4.69 3.49
C SER A 379 19.76 -5.06 3.95
N ILE A 380 18.94 -4.04 4.23
CA ILE A 380 17.59 -4.21 4.77
C ILE A 380 16.68 -4.97 3.80
N GLY A 381 16.86 -4.75 2.48
CA GLY A 381 16.11 -5.45 1.45
C GLY A 381 16.28 -6.97 1.49
N ILE A 382 17.45 -7.48 1.87
CA ILE A 382 17.68 -8.92 2.05
C ILE A 382 16.84 -9.46 3.20
N LEU A 383 16.83 -8.78 4.35
CA LEU A 383 16.06 -9.25 5.52
C LEU A 383 14.56 -9.13 5.30
N THR A 384 14.09 -8.06 4.67
CA THR A 384 12.66 -7.94 4.33
C THR A 384 12.24 -9.04 3.35
N ALA A 385 13.10 -9.45 2.42
CA ALA A 385 12.83 -10.58 1.52
C ALA A 385 12.82 -11.92 2.25
N LEU A 386 13.76 -12.16 3.16
CA LEU A 386 13.84 -13.39 3.96
C LEU A 386 12.61 -13.58 4.86
N VAL A 387 12.00 -12.50 5.34
CA VAL A 387 10.77 -12.56 6.14
C VAL A 387 9.54 -12.57 5.22
N GLY A 388 9.52 -11.73 4.22
CA GLY A 388 8.33 -11.49 3.38
C GLY A 388 8.02 -12.65 2.44
N ALA A 389 9.02 -13.25 1.79
CA ALA A 389 8.78 -14.32 0.82
C ALA A 389 8.25 -15.61 1.46
N PRO A 390 8.80 -16.15 2.58
CA PRO A 390 8.21 -17.30 3.24
C PRO A 390 6.82 -17.02 3.80
N PHE A 391 6.61 -15.83 4.35
CA PHE A 391 5.29 -15.42 4.84
C PHE A 391 4.25 -15.45 3.70
N PHE A 392 4.60 -14.93 2.53
CA PHE A 392 3.73 -14.93 1.37
C PHE A 392 3.42 -16.34 0.87
N LEU A 393 4.40 -17.25 0.86
CA LEU A 393 4.17 -18.66 0.54
C LEU A 393 3.16 -19.32 1.49
N VAL A 394 3.28 -19.04 2.80
CA VAL A 394 2.31 -19.54 3.79
C VAL A 394 0.91 -18.99 3.52
N LEU A 395 0.80 -17.72 3.14
CA LEU A 395 -0.49 -17.13 2.77
C LEU A 395 -1.10 -17.80 1.53
N LEU A 396 -0.32 -18.04 0.49
CA LEU A 396 -0.78 -18.74 -0.71
C LEU A 396 -1.28 -20.14 -0.39
N LEU A 397 -0.59 -20.88 0.46
CA LEU A 397 -0.98 -22.24 0.87
C LEU A 397 -2.29 -22.24 1.69
N LYS A 398 -2.48 -21.24 2.57
CA LYS A 398 -3.69 -21.09 3.39
C LYS A 398 -4.88 -20.51 2.61
N GLY A 399 -4.63 -19.66 1.64
CA GLY A 399 -5.65 -18.96 0.84
C GLY A 399 -6.50 -19.88 -0.04
N ARG A 400 -6.07 -21.12 -0.29
CA ARG A 400 -6.83 -22.13 -1.03
C ARG A 400 -8.19 -22.52 -0.41
N LYS A 401 -8.47 -22.14 0.84
CA LYS A 401 -9.72 -22.50 1.56
C LYS A 401 -10.73 -21.35 1.73
N GLY A 402 -10.50 -20.16 1.19
CA GLY A 402 -11.37 -19.02 1.52
C GLY A 402 -11.40 -17.84 0.53
N TRP A 403 -10.99 -18.00 -0.71
CA TRP A 403 -10.95 -16.92 -1.73
C TRP A 403 -11.85 -17.18 -2.95
N VAL A 404 -12.90 -18.00 -2.77
CA VAL A 404 -13.99 -18.18 -3.76
C VAL A 404 -15.27 -17.64 -3.16
#